data_658f88cdce65a00161e0b2aeb8e97f14
#
_entry.id   658f88cdce65a00161e0b2aeb8e97f14
#
_cell.length_a   1.000
_cell.length_b   1.000
_cell.length_c   1.000
_cell.angle_alpha   90.00
_cell.angle_beta   90.00
_cell.angle_gamma   90.00
#
_symmetry.space_group_name_H-M   'P 1'
#
loop_
_entity.id
_entity.type
_entity.pdbx_description
1 polymer ?
#
loop_
_entity_poly.entity_id
_entity_poly.type
_entity_poly.pdbx_seq_one_letter_code
_entity_poly.pdbx_strand_id
1 'polypeptide(L)'
;AQVVYSFGREDRLDRAALERLVRSICRFLASDSELAACAQGELSFISSRRLGDVWLLDRLWERLGIGAKLKELLRDRRFSTDVERVLFALVANRAIAPASKLAATDWARGEAAISGLADMTEDQAYRAMDFLLEAAEEIQREVFFQVANLLNLEVDLLFTDTTSTYFETECEDDFRKYGHSKDHREDRPQVVVGLAVTRDGIPVRCWSFAGNTADVTLVERAKDDLRDWQLGRVVMVVDRGFASEENLRY
;
A
#
# COMPACT_ATOMS: atom_id res chain seq x y z
N ALA A 1 -33.31 9.68 13.73
CA ALA A 1 -32.80 9.57 12.37
C ALA A 1 -31.34 10.03 12.39
N GLN A 2 -30.42 9.20 11.93
CA GLN A 2 -29.00 9.55 11.83
C GLN A 2 -28.77 10.15 10.44
N VAL A 3 -28.17 11.35 10.39
CA VAL A 3 -27.81 11.96 9.11
C VAL A 3 -26.56 11.26 8.60
N VAL A 4 -26.68 10.54 7.49
CA VAL A 4 -25.57 9.77 6.88
C VAL A 4 -24.68 10.65 6.00
N TYR A 5 -25.27 11.65 5.34
CA TYR A 5 -24.54 12.64 4.55
C TYR A 5 -25.32 13.96 4.51
N SER A 6 -24.60 15.09 4.49
CA SER A 6 -25.21 16.40 4.35
C SER A 6 -24.73 17.07 3.06
N PHE A 7 -25.63 17.35 2.16
CA PHE A 7 -25.37 18.17 0.97
C PHE A 7 -25.31 19.68 1.26
N GLY A 8 -25.34 20.06 2.54
CA GLY A 8 -25.39 21.45 2.98
C GLY A 8 -26.82 21.90 3.36
N ARG A 9 -27.00 23.21 3.45
CA ARG A 9 -28.31 23.79 3.82
C ARG A 9 -29.27 23.80 2.62
N GLU A 10 -30.52 23.51 2.85
CA GLU A 10 -31.56 23.40 1.83
C GLU A 10 -31.70 24.67 0.96
N ASP A 11 -31.47 25.84 1.56
CA ASP A 11 -31.52 27.14 0.88
C ASP A 11 -30.34 27.38 -0.11
N ARG A 12 -29.32 26.55 -0.07
CA ARG A 12 -28.14 26.60 -0.94
C ARG A 12 -28.03 25.44 -1.94
N LEU A 13 -29.01 24.55 -1.93
CA LEU A 13 -29.01 23.36 -2.80
C LEU A 13 -29.63 23.69 -4.16
N ASP A 14 -28.91 23.45 -5.23
CA ASP A 14 -29.48 23.43 -6.57
C ASP A 14 -30.29 22.14 -6.75
N ARG A 15 -31.60 22.22 -6.48
CA ARG A 15 -32.56 21.10 -6.65
C ARG A 15 -32.51 20.52 -8.06
N ALA A 16 -32.37 21.36 -9.08
CA ALA A 16 -32.34 20.92 -10.47
C ALA A 16 -31.04 20.14 -10.77
N ALA A 17 -29.92 20.51 -10.15
CA ALA A 17 -28.67 19.74 -10.26
C ALA A 17 -28.78 18.40 -9.56
N LEU A 18 -29.39 18.32 -8.38
CA LEU A 18 -29.67 17.09 -7.67
C LEU A 18 -30.60 16.15 -8.44
N GLU A 19 -31.65 16.68 -9.02
CA GLU A 19 -32.57 15.89 -9.86
C GLU A 19 -31.91 15.40 -11.15
N ARG A 20 -30.98 16.17 -11.74
CA ARG A 20 -30.16 15.69 -12.87
C ARG A 20 -29.23 14.59 -12.45
N LEU A 21 -28.61 14.71 -11.27
CA LEU A 21 -27.73 13.66 -10.71
C LEU A 21 -28.51 12.38 -10.45
N VAL A 22 -29.66 12.45 -9.80
CA VAL A 22 -30.53 11.29 -9.55
C VAL A 22 -30.94 10.64 -10.87
N ARG A 23 -31.39 11.40 -11.87
CA ARG A 23 -31.71 10.86 -13.20
C ARG A 23 -30.51 10.24 -13.89
N SER A 24 -29.31 10.78 -13.72
CA SER A 24 -28.08 10.20 -14.27
C SER A 24 -27.75 8.88 -13.60
N ILE A 25 -27.83 8.80 -12.29
CA ILE A 25 -27.63 7.56 -11.51
C ILE A 25 -28.66 6.51 -11.91
N CYS A 26 -29.94 6.87 -12.01
CA CYS A 26 -31.00 5.97 -12.41
C CYS A 26 -30.82 5.40 -13.84
N ARG A 27 -30.16 6.12 -14.76
CA ARG A 27 -29.80 5.58 -16.09
C ARG A 27 -28.79 4.45 -16.05
N PHE A 28 -27.93 4.40 -15.05
CA PHE A 28 -26.95 3.32 -14.85
C PHE A 28 -27.57 2.10 -14.15
N LEU A 29 -28.68 2.29 -13.43
CA LEU A 29 -29.40 1.21 -12.73
C LEU A 29 -30.38 0.46 -13.65
N ALA A 30 -30.36 0.71 -14.90
CA ALA A 30 -31.08 0.26 -16.09
C ALA A 30 -31.87 -1.06 -16.02
N SER A 31 -32.82 -1.20 -15.10
CA SER A 31 -34.03 -1.95 -15.38
C SER A 31 -35.25 -1.02 -15.28
N ASP A 32 -36.23 -1.17 -16.15
CA ASP A 32 -37.45 -0.36 -16.14
C ASP A 32 -38.19 -0.42 -14.80
N SER A 33 -38.05 -1.54 -14.07
CA SER A 33 -38.60 -1.74 -12.73
C SER A 33 -37.88 -0.93 -11.66
N GLU A 34 -36.56 -0.78 -11.74
CA GLU A 34 -35.77 0.00 -10.78
C GLU A 34 -35.94 1.50 -10.99
N LEU A 35 -36.10 1.93 -12.25
CA LEU A 35 -36.46 3.32 -12.59
C LEU A 35 -37.85 3.72 -12.07
N ALA A 36 -38.80 2.78 -12.14
CA ALA A 36 -40.13 2.98 -11.61
C ALA A 36 -40.12 3.07 -10.06
N ALA A 37 -39.36 2.23 -9.37
CA ALA A 37 -39.19 2.26 -7.92
C ALA A 37 -38.51 3.54 -7.44
N CYS A 38 -37.47 4.02 -8.15
CA CYS A 38 -36.85 5.34 -7.88
C CYS A 38 -37.84 6.50 -8.04
N ALA A 39 -38.71 6.45 -9.06
CA ALA A 39 -39.70 7.50 -9.33
C ALA A 39 -40.83 7.49 -8.30
N GLN A 40 -41.13 6.35 -7.70
CA GLN A 40 -42.19 6.18 -6.67
C GLN A 40 -41.67 6.42 -5.23
N GLY A 41 -40.39 6.71 -5.05
CA GLY A 41 -39.80 6.97 -3.73
C GLY A 41 -39.61 5.70 -2.87
N GLU A 42 -39.68 4.52 -3.47
CA GLU A 42 -39.49 3.21 -2.78
C GLU A 42 -38.01 2.89 -2.53
N LEU A 43 -37.08 3.60 -3.17
CA LEU A 43 -35.63 3.44 -2.95
C LEU A 43 -35.11 4.42 -1.91
N SER A 44 -34.43 3.89 -0.89
CA SER A 44 -33.73 4.67 0.09
C SER A 44 -32.22 4.46 -0.03
N PHE A 45 -31.44 5.56 0.07
CA PHE A 45 -29.99 5.48 0.13
C PHE A 45 -29.57 4.94 1.51
N ILE A 46 -28.94 3.75 1.54
CA ILE A 46 -28.47 3.12 2.77
C ILE A 46 -27.01 3.54 3.04
N SER A 47 -26.17 3.61 2.01
CA SER A 47 -24.77 4.01 2.13
C SER A 47 -24.22 4.52 0.81
N SER A 48 -23.14 5.30 0.89
CA SER A 48 -22.36 5.72 -0.27
C SER A 48 -20.90 5.44 -0.01
N ARG A 49 -20.22 4.72 -0.92
CA ARG A 49 -18.81 4.35 -0.80
C ARG A 49 -18.03 4.74 -2.03
N ARG A 50 -16.78 5.11 -1.85
CA ARG A 50 -15.84 5.41 -2.93
C ARG A 50 -15.52 4.13 -3.70
N LEU A 51 -15.65 4.18 -5.02
CA LEU A 51 -15.38 3.02 -5.88
C LEU A 51 -14.22 3.29 -6.84
N GLY A 52 -14.16 4.47 -7.49
CA GLY A 52 -13.32 4.69 -8.65
C GLY A 52 -11.82 4.52 -8.38
N ASP A 53 -11.33 5.15 -7.34
CA ASP A 53 -9.93 5.08 -6.90
C ASP A 53 -9.57 3.67 -6.39
N VAL A 54 -10.45 3.05 -5.61
CA VAL A 54 -10.28 1.67 -5.12
C VAL A 54 -10.28 0.67 -6.28
N TRP A 55 -11.18 0.83 -7.23
CA TRP A 55 -11.26 -0.02 -8.42
C TRP A 55 -10.00 0.07 -9.28
N LEU A 56 -9.46 1.29 -9.48
CA LEU A 56 -8.21 1.48 -10.22
C LEU A 56 -7.05 0.72 -9.57
N LEU A 57 -6.90 0.87 -8.25
CA LEU A 57 -5.86 0.18 -7.50
C LEU A 57 -6.05 -1.35 -7.53
N ASP A 58 -7.30 -1.84 -7.48
CA ASP A 58 -7.59 -3.27 -7.58
C ASP A 58 -7.20 -3.84 -8.95
N ARG A 59 -7.45 -3.10 -10.04
CA ARG A 59 -6.97 -3.48 -11.39
C ARG A 59 -5.45 -3.50 -11.50
N LEU A 60 -4.76 -2.53 -10.87
CA LEU A 60 -3.29 -2.53 -10.81
C LEU A 60 -2.76 -3.70 -9.98
N TRP A 61 -3.38 -3.99 -8.85
CA TRP A 61 -3.06 -5.11 -7.98
C TRP A 61 -3.15 -6.46 -8.72
N GLU A 62 -4.19 -6.65 -9.49
CA GLU A 62 -4.36 -7.83 -10.34
C GLU A 62 -3.30 -7.87 -11.45
N ARG A 63 -3.08 -6.74 -12.15
CA ARG A 63 -2.14 -6.66 -13.26
C ARG A 63 -0.69 -6.88 -12.83
N LEU A 64 -0.32 -6.46 -11.62
CA LEU A 64 0.99 -6.70 -11.02
C LEU A 64 1.12 -8.12 -10.41
N GLY A 65 0.11 -8.97 -10.51
CA GLY A 65 0.15 -10.34 -10.01
C GLY A 65 0.17 -10.47 -8.48
N ILE A 66 0.02 -9.35 -7.73
CA ILE A 66 0.18 -9.32 -6.27
C ILE A 66 -0.83 -10.25 -5.61
N GLY A 67 -2.11 -10.12 -5.98
CA GLY A 67 -3.17 -10.95 -5.43
C GLY A 67 -2.99 -12.44 -5.73
N ALA A 68 -2.55 -12.77 -6.94
CA ALA A 68 -2.29 -14.17 -7.34
C ALA A 68 -1.13 -14.76 -6.52
N LYS A 69 -0.03 -14.01 -6.36
CA LYS A 69 1.13 -14.45 -5.57
C LYS A 69 0.81 -14.62 -4.09
N LEU A 70 0.08 -13.67 -3.50
CA LEU A 70 -0.37 -13.80 -2.11
C LEU A 70 -1.26 -15.03 -1.91
N LYS A 71 -2.19 -15.30 -2.81
CA LYS A 71 -3.04 -16.50 -2.75
C LYS A 71 -2.25 -17.80 -2.91
N GLU A 72 -1.21 -17.80 -3.74
CA GLU A 72 -0.28 -18.91 -3.86
C GLU A 72 0.42 -19.20 -2.53
N LEU A 73 0.99 -18.17 -1.89
CA LEU A 73 1.71 -18.28 -0.61
C LEU A 73 0.78 -18.63 0.56
N LEU A 74 -0.51 -18.34 0.45
CA LEU A 74 -1.54 -18.66 1.44
C LEU A 74 -2.11 -20.08 1.30
N ARG A 75 -1.81 -20.80 0.22
CA ARG A 75 -2.47 -22.07 -0.14
C ARG A 75 -2.46 -23.12 0.97
N ASP A 76 -1.34 -23.22 1.69
CA ASP A 76 -1.15 -24.21 2.74
C ASP A 76 -1.44 -23.66 4.15
N ARG A 77 -1.97 -22.44 4.23
CA ARG A 77 -2.26 -21.74 5.50
C ARG A 77 -3.77 -21.65 5.72
N ARG A 78 -4.17 -21.80 6.98
CA ARG A 78 -5.58 -21.70 7.40
C ARG A 78 -5.82 -20.37 8.09
N PHE A 79 -6.37 -19.43 7.35
CA PHE A 79 -6.87 -18.18 7.90
C PHE A 79 -8.41 -18.19 7.86
N SER A 80 -9.03 -17.57 8.85
CA SER A 80 -10.50 -17.38 8.90
C SER A 80 -10.98 -16.22 8.04
N THR A 81 -10.05 -15.41 7.51
CA THR A 81 -10.31 -14.18 6.76
C THR A 81 -9.53 -14.24 5.46
N ASP A 82 -10.03 -13.56 4.43
CA ASP A 82 -9.28 -13.37 3.18
C ASP A 82 -8.14 -12.37 3.41
N VAL A 83 -6.97 -12.88 3.78
CA VAL A 83 -5.75 -12.11 4.06
C VAL A 83 -5.34 -11.27 2.86
N GLU A 84 -5.50 -11.77 1.64
CA GLU A 84 -5.17 -11.06 0.42
C GLU A 84 -6.02 -9.79 0.27
N ARG A 85 -7.32 -9.87 0.53
CA ARG A 85 -8.21 -8.70 0.46
C ARG A 85 -7.97 -7.72 1.60
N VAL A 86 -7.62 -8.19 2.78
CA VAL A 86 -7.21 -7.34 3.91
C VAL A 86 -5.93 -6.57 3.57
N LEU A 87 -4.92 -7.22 3.01
CA LEU A 87 -3.69 -6.56 2.56
C LEU A 87 -3.96 -5.52 1.46
N PHE A 88 -4.81 -5.87 0.49
CA PHE A 88 -5.25 -4.91 -0.53
C PHE A 88 -5.89 -3.68 0.11
N ALA A 89 -6.80 -3.87 1.08
CA ALA A 89 -7.45 -2.76 1.77
C ALA A 89 -6.46 -1.84 2.49
N LEU A 90 -5.44 -2.41 3.16
CA LEU A 90 -4.39 -1.64 3.83
C LEU A 90 -3.53 -0.84 2.85
N VAL A 91 -3.18 -1.42 1.70
CA VAL A 91 -2.42 -0.74 0.64
C VAL A 91 -3.28 0.35 -0.02
N ALA A 92 -4.54 0.07 -0.33
CA ALA A 92 -5.47 1.04 -0.90
C ALA A 92 -5.69 2.22 0.06
N ASN A 93 -5.90 1.95 1.36
CA ASN A 93 -5.99 3.01 2.37
C ASN A 93 -4.72 3.86 2.41
N ARG A 94 -3.53 3.24 2.39
CA ARG A 94 -2.27 3.98 2.39
C ARG A 94 -2.12 4.90 1.17
N ALA A 95 -2.61 4.48 0.02
CA ALA A 95 -2.52 5.24 -1.23
C ALA A 95 -3.59 6.36 -1.34
N ILE A 96 -4.81 6.13 -0.82
CA ILE A 96 -5.98 7.01 -1.04
C ILE A 96 -6.23 7.93 0.16
N ALA A 97 -6.17 7.37 1.38
CA ALA A 97 -6.51 8.05 2.63
C ALA A 97 -5.62 7.55 3.78
N PRO A 98 -4.31 7.89 3.79
CA PRO A 98 -3.35 7.37 4.76
C PRO A 98 -3.80 7.57 6.19
N ALA A 99 -3.91 6.48 6.96
CA ALA A 99 -4.40 6.50 8.33
C ALA A 99 -3.74 5.42 9.19
N SER A 100 -4.05 5.41 10.50
CA SER A 100 -3.70 4.30 11.39
C SER A 100 -4.38 3.00 10.97
N LYS A 101 -3.92 1.86 11.45
CA LYS A 101 -4.52 0.56 11.12
C LYS A 101 -5.98 0.46 11.59
N LEU A 102 -6.27 1.02 12.77
CA LEU A 102 -7.65 1.12 13.28
C LEU A 102 -8.53 1.97 12.36
N ALA A 103 -8.09 3.17 12.01
CA ALA A 103 -8.84 4.05 11.10
C ALA A 103 -8.97 3.45 9.68
N ALA A 104 -7.99 2.66 9.23
CA ALA A 104 -8.07 1.94 7.96
C ALA A 104 -9.17 0.88 7.95
N THR A 105 -9.45 0.23 9.10
CA THR A 105 -10.59 -0.70 9.21
C THR A 105 -11.93 0.02 9.10
N ASP A 106 -12.07 1.17 9.75
CA ASP A 106 -13.28 1.99 9.66
C ASP A 106 -13.50 2.54 8.24
N TRP A 107 -12.42 3.00 7.60
CA TRP A 107 -12.44 3.43 6.21
C TRP A 107 -12.87 2.31 5.25
N ALA A 108 -12.33 1.11 5.40
CA ALA A 108 -12.67 -0.05 4.56
C ALA A 108 -14.14 -0.47 4.76
N ARG A 109 -14.66 -0.36 6.00
CA ARG A 109 -16.04 -0.70 6.33
C ARG A 109 -17.05 0.33 5.82
N GLY A 110 -16.76 1.62 5.97
CA GLY A 110 -17.72 2.70 5.79
C GLY A 110 -17.56 3.52 4.52
N GLU A 111 -16.34 3.70 4.01
CA GLU A 111 -16.05 4.69 2.98
C GLU A 111 -15.62 4.08 1.64
N ALA A 112 -14.99 2.90 1.64
CA ALA A 112 -14.44 2.25 0.45
C ALA A 112 -15.29 1.08 -0.03
N ALA A 113 -15.49 0.97 -1.34
CA ALA A 113 -16.12 -0.19 -1.96
C ALA A 113 -15.03 -1.17 -2.43
N ILE A 114 -14.65 -2.10 -1.55
CA ILE A 114 -13.62 -3.11 -1.83
C ILE A 114 -14.29 -4.42 -2.19
N SER A 115 -14.12 -4.84 -3.44
CA SER A 115 -14.67 -6.11 -3.92
C SER A 115 -14.06 -7.30 -3.18
N GLY A 116 -14.88 -8.23 -2.72
CA GLY A 116 -14.44 -9.42 -2.01
C GLY A 116 -14.09 -9.23 -0.54
N LEU A 117 -14.18 -8.00 0.00
CA LEU A 117 -13.99 -7.72 1.41
C LEU A 117 -15.33 -7.31 2.04
N ALA A 118 -15.91 -8.18 2.86
CA ALA A 118 -17.16 -7.88 3.56
C ALA A 118 -16.92 -6.94 4.75
N ASP A 119 -15.94 -7.25 5.55
CA ASP A 119 -15.50 -6.50 6.73
C ASP A 119 -14.08 -6.91 7.11
N MET A 120 -13.38 -6.07 7.86
CA MET A 120 -12.11 -6.43 8.49
C MET A 120 -12.00 -5.80 9.87
N THR A 121 -11.36 -6.52 10.79
CA THR A 121 -11.03 -6.03 12.13
C THR A 121 -9.57 -5.60 12.21
N GLU A 122 -9.23 -4.82 13.24
CA GLU A 122 -7.85 -4.42 13.51
C GLU A 122 -6.93 -5.65 13.71
N ASP A 123 -7.40 -6.66 14.44
CA ASP A 123 -6.64 -7.91 14.66
C ASP A 123 -6.36 -8.66 13.35
N GLN A 124 -7.32 -8.70 12.43
CA GLN A 124 -7.12 -9.26 11.10
C GLN A 124 -6.12 -8.44 10.28
N ALA A 125 -6.13 -7.11 10.40
CA ALA A 125 -5.16 -6.25 9.74
C ALA A 125 -3.73 -6.52 10.24
N TYR A 126 -3.52 -6.64 11.56
CA TYR A 126 -2.20 -6.95 12.11
C TYR A 126 -1.72 -8.34 11.70
N ARG A 127 -2.55 -9.37 11.79
CA ARG A 127 -2.20 -10.74 11.35
C ARG A 127 -1.87 -10.81 9.85
N ALA A 128 -2.57 -10.02 9.04
CA ALA A 128 -2.25 -9.93 7.61
C ALA A 128 -0.87 -9.26 7.39
N MET A 129 -0.51 -8.27 8.21
CA MET A 129 0.81 -7.64 8.16
C MET A 129 1.92 -8.59 8.62
N ASP A 130 1.69 -9.42 9.64
CA ASP A 130 2.66 -10.46 10.06
C ASP A 130 2.91 -11.43 8.90
N PHE A 131 1.86 -11.89 8.23
CA PHE A 131 2.00 -12.71 7.03
C PHE A 131 2.75 -11.97 5.90
N LEU A 132 2.45 -10.70 5.67
CA LEU A 132 3.15 -9.91 4.65
C LEU A 132 4.64 -9.78 4.95
N LEU A 133 5.04 -9.67 6.21
CA LEU A 133 6.43 -9.62 6.62
C LEU A 133 7.16 -10.93 6.24
N GLU A 134 6.55 -12.08 6.47
CA GLU A 134 7.10 -13.38 6.07
C GLU A 134 7.20 -13.54 4.54
N ALA A 135 6.21 -13.01 3.80
CA ALA A 135 6.13 -13.10 2.34
C ALA A 135 6.84 -11.95 1.61
N ALA A 136 7.42 -10.98 2.34
CA ALA A 136 7.88 -9.70 1.78
C ALA A 136 8.90 -9.86 0.65
N GLU A 137 9.83 -10.79 0.78
CA GLU A 137 10.87 -11.02 -0.24
C GLU A 137 10.29 -11.54 -1.55
N GLU A 138 9.45 -12.55 -1.47
CA GLU A 138 8.83 -13.17 -2.65
C GLU A 138 7.88 -12.20 -3.35
N ILE A 139 7.11 -11.43 -2.59
CA ILE A 139 6.20 -10.41 -3.13
C ILE A 139 6.99 -9.29 -3.81
N GLN A 140 8.04 -8.76 -3.20
CA GLN A 140 8.84 -7.71 -3.80
C GLN A 140 9.45 -8.17 -5.12
N ARG A 141 10.01 -9.38 -5.16
CA ARG A 141 10.58 -9.96 -6.37
C ARG A 141 9.53 -10.14 -7.47
N GLU A 142 8.39 -10.72 -7.16
CA GLU A 142 7.30 -10.92 -8.12
C GLU A 142 6.80 -9.58 -8.70
N VAL A 143 6.51 -8.61 -7.84
CA VAL A 143 6.05 -7.28 -8.26
C VAL A 143 7.06 -6.60 -9.17
N PHE A 144 8.35 -6.66 -8.81
CA PHE A 144 9.40 -6.07 -9.64
C PHE A 144 9.45 -6.71 -11.03
N PHE A 145 9.44 -8.05 -11.13
CA PHE A 145 9.48 -8.72 -12.44
C PHE A 145 8.24 -8.46 -13.27
N GLN A 146 7.05 -8.37 -12.66
CA GLN A 146 5.83 -8.00 -13.37
C GLN A 146 5.91 -6.56 -13.91
N VAL A 147 6.43 -5.61 -13.12
CA VAL A 147 6.65 -4.23 -13.56
C VAL A 147 7.70 -4.17 -14.65
N ALA A 148 8.82 -4.87 -14.49
CA ALA A 148 9.91 -4.91 -15.48
C ALA A 148 9.40 -5.46 -16.82
N ASN A 149 8.64 -6.54 -16.82
CA ASN A 149 8.01 -7.10 -18.02
C ASN A 149 6.99 -6.13 -18.63
N LEU A 150 6.13 -5.53 -17.80
CA LEU A 150 5.08 -4.63 -18.26
C LEU A 150 5.64 -3.38 -18.94
N LEU A 151 6.73 -2.84 -18.40
CA LEU A 151 7.36 -1.61 -18.88
C LEU A 151 8.56 -1.87 -19.80
N ASN A 152 8.90 -3.14 -20.04
CA ASN A 152 10.10 -3.55 -20.79
C ASN A 152 11.37 -2.88 -20.26
N LEU A 153 11.57 -2.92 -18.94
CA LEU A 153 12.67 -2.25 -18.27
C LEU A 153 13.99 -3.00 -18.46
N GLU A 154 15.03 -2.26 -18.85
CA GLU A 154 16.43 -2.70 -18.75
C GLU A 154 17.02 -2.14 -17.44
N VAL A 155 17.44 -3.01 -16.54
CA VAL A 155 18.02 -2.60 -15.26
C VAL A 155 19.53 -2.64 -15.37
N ASP A 156 20.11 -1.50 -15.73
CA ASP A 156 21.57 -1.29 -15.86
C ASP A 156 22.12 -0.44 -14.69
N LEU A 157 21.27 0.41 -14.11
CA LEU A 157 21.61 1.25 -12.96
C LEU A 157 20.58 1.07 -11.85
N LEU A 158 21.08 0.94 -10.62
CA LEU A 158 20.28 0.99 -9.39
C LEU A 158 20.77 2.13 -8.50
N PHE A 159 19.86 3.02 -8.17
CA PHE A 159 20.08 4.05 -7.15
C PHE A 159 19.62 3.50 -5.82
N THR A 160 20.49 3.52 -4.84
CA THR A 160 20.18 3.02 -3.49
C THR A 160 20.43 4.13 -2.47
N ASP A 161 19.43 4.39 -1.67
CA ASP A 161 19.50 5.35 -0.57
C ASP A 161 18.77 4.81 0.65
N THR A 162 19.05 5.40 1.80
CA THR A 162 18.38 5.12 3.07
C THR A 162 17.68 6.33 3.61
N THR A 163 16.63 6.08 4.37
CA THR A 163 15.98 7.06 5.24
C THR A 163 15.75 6.46 6.60
N SER A 164 15.46 7.29 7.60
CA SER A 164 15.04 6.82 8.93
C SER A 164 13.60 7.23 9.21
N THR A 165 12.93 6.44 10.04
CA THR A 165 11.62 6.77 10.58
C THR A 165 11.68 6.59 12.09
N TYR A 166 11.41 7.65 12.84
CA TYR A 166 11.42 7.61 14.29
C TYR A 166 10.03 7.26 14.85
N PHE A 167 10.01 6.82 16.10
CA PHE A 167 8.81 6.49 16.84
C PHE A 167 8.65 7.40 18.04
N GLU A 168 7.46 7.92 18.29
CA GLU A 168 7.14 8.72 19.47
C GLU A 168 7.03 7.84 20.73
N THR A 169 8.11 7.17 21.06
CA THR A 169 8.31 6.34 22.26
C THR A 169 9.72 6.55 22.79
N GLU A 170 9.94 6.19 24.03
CA GLU A 170 11.28 6.15 24.65
C GLU A 170 11.82 4.72 24.75
N CYS A 171 11.00 3.71 24.40
CA CYS A 171 11.36 2.31 24.52
C CYS A 171 12.03 1.81 23.25
N GLU A 172 13.27 1.31 23.38
CA GLU A 172 13.92 0.50 22.35
C GLU A 172 13.42 -0.95 22.39
N ASP A 173 13.56 -1.62 21.26
CA ASP A 173 13.46 -3.07 21.13
C ASP A 173 14.60 -3.58 20.23
N ASP A 174 14.51 -4.80 19.75
CA ASP A 174 15.57 -5.38 18.91
C ASP A 174 15.72 -4.68 17.55
N PHE A 175 14.69 -3.97 17.12
CA PHE A 175 14.62 -3.33 15.80
C PHE A 175 14.57 -1.80 15.89
N ARG A 176 13.75 -1.25 16.81
CA ARG A 176 13.70 0.19 17.08
C ARG A 176 14.85 0.56 18.00
N LYS A 177 15.85 1.25 17.46
CA LYS A 177 17.07 1.65 18.18
C LYS A 177 17.31 3.15 18.03
N TYR A 178 17.96 3.74 19.03
CA TYR A 178 18.55 5.06 18.87
C TYR A 178 19.69 4.99 17.86
N GLY A 179 19.77 5.97 16.97
CA GLY A 179 20.79 6.02 15.92
C GLY A 179 20.85 7.39 15.27
N HIS A 180 21.64 7.50 14.22
CA HIS A 180 21.74 8.75 13.45
C HIS A 180 20.43 8.96 12.69
N SER A 181 19.67 9.98 13.09
CA SER A 181 18.37 10.32 12.52
C SER A 181 18.52 11.31 11.37
N LYS A 182 18.04 10.94 10.17
CA LYS A 182 17.95 11.87 9.03
C LYS A 182 16.89 12.97 9.25
N ASP A 183 15.98 12.76 10.21
CA ASP A 183 14.97 13.73 10.63
C ASP A 183 15.43 14.61 11.82
N HIS A 184 16.71 14.51 12.22
CA HIS A 184 17.26 15.22 13.40
C HIS A 184 16.53 14.91 14.72
N ARG A 185 16.03 13.67 14.85
CA ARG A 185 15.33 13.15 16.04
C ARG A 185 16.14 12.03 16.70
N GLU A 186 17.39 12.33 17.02
CA GLU A 186 18.29 11.39 17.72
C GLU A 186 17.82 11.09 19.16
N ASP A 187 16.87 11.89 19.65
CA ASP A 187 16.18 11.72 20.92
C ASP A 187 15.10 10.61 20.90
N ARG A 188 14.87 9.97 19.76
CA ARG A 188 13.81 8.95 19.58
C ARG A 188 14.35 7.67 18.94
N PRO A 189 13.86 6.49 19.37
CA PRO A 189 14.13 5.26 18.66
C PRO A 189 13.59 5.30 17.23
N GLN A 190 14.36 4.76 16.31
CA GLN A 190 14.04 4.77 14.87
C GLN A 190 14.26 3.40 14.24
N VAL A 191 13.84 3.26 13.00
CA VAL A 191 14.25 2.21 12.07
C VAL A 191 14.85 2.84 10.83
N VAL A 192 15.78 2.14 10.19
CA VAL A 192 16.35 2.56 8.91
C VAL A 192 15.64 1.80 7.79
N VAL A 193 15.25 2.53 6.75
CA VAL A 193 14.62 1.98 5.54
C VAL A 193 15.54 2.23 4.36
N GLY A 194 15.96 1.16 3.70
CA GLY A 194 16.72 1.22 2.45
C GLY A 194 15.80 0.99 1.26
N LEU A 195 16.03 1.72 0.16
CA LEU A 195 15.27 1.58 -1.08
C LEU A 195 16.24 1.56 -2.26
N ALA A 196 16.10 0.54 -3.13
CA ALA A 196 16.73 0.52 -4.43
C ALA A 196 15.69 0.82 -5.51
N VAL A 197 16.05 1.71 -6.44
CA VAL A 197 15.20 2.11 -7.56
C VAL A 197 15.97 2.05 -8.87
N THR A 198 15.28 1.83 -9.98
CA THR A 198 15.85 1.95 -11.32
C THR A 198 16.16 3.41 -11.68
N ARG A 199 16.79 3.64 -12.84
CA ARG A 199 17.01 4.97 -13.41
C ARG A 199 15.73 5.81 -13.53
N ASP A 200 14.62 5.16 -13.82
CA ASP A 200 13.30 5.80 -13.98
C ASP A 200 12.54 5.95 -12.67
N GLY A 201 13.17 5.63 -11.52
CA GLY A 201 12.57 5.74 -10.20
C GLY A 201 11.61 4.58 -9.84
N ILE A 202 11.64 3.49 -10.60
CA ILE A 202 10.82 2.31 -10.30
C ILE A 202 11.44 1.54 -9.12
N PRO A 203 10.70 1.31 -8.03
CA PRO A 203 11.19 0.54 -6.89
C PRO A 203 11.56 -0.90 -7.30
N VAL A 204 12.75 -1.32 -6.91
CA VAL A 204 13.25 -2.68 -7.11
C VAL A 204 13.12 -3.46 -5.81
N ARG A 205 13.68 -2.93 -4.75
CA ARG A 205 13.70 -3.57 -3.44
C ARG A 205 13.65 -2.54 -2.31
N CYS A 206 12.93 -2.89 -1.25
CA CYS A 206 12.89 -2.16 0.00
C CYS A 206 13.40 -3.05 1.13
N TRP A 207 14.26 -2.50 2.00
CA TRP A 207 14.77 -3.15 3.20
C TRP A 207 14.38 -2.35 4.43
N SER A 208 14.28 -3.06 5.55
CA SER A 208 14.15 -2.45 6.86
C SER A 208 15.27 -2.97 7.76
N PHE A 209 15.90 -2.08 8.51
CA PHE A 209 17.04 -2.39 9.37
C PHE A 209 16.85 -1.79 10.76
N ALA A 210 17.56 -2.33 11.74
CA ALA A 210 17.59 -1.75 13.07
C ALA A 210 18.06 -0.28 13.01
N GLY A 211 17.50 0.56 13.86
CA GLY A 211 17.69 2.01 13.82
C GLY A 211 19.13 2.51 14.01
N ASN A 212 20.01 1.67 14.54
CA ASN A 212 21.43 1.93 14.72
C ASN A 212 22.33 1.35 13.62
N THR A 213 21.74 0.85 12.53
CA THR A 213 22.49 0.28 11.40
C THR A 213 23.20 1.39 10.64
N ALA A 214 24.52 1.22 10.41
CA ALA A 214 25.30 2.16 9.63
C ALA A 214 25.11 1.95 8.13
N ASP A 215 25.05 3.04 7.36
CA ASP A 215 24.83 3.01 5.89
C ASP A 215 25.87 2.12 5.16
N VAL A 216 27.11 2.11 5.64
CA VAL A 216 28.20 1.31 5.04
C VAL A 216 27.88 -0.19 4.99
N THR A 217 27.22 -0.74 6.00
CA THR A 217 26.88 -2.17 6.08
C THR A 217 25.72 -2.58 5.16
N LEU A 218 24.97 -1.60 4.64
CA LEU A 218 23.81 -1.87 3.83
C LEU A 218 24.14 -2.22 2.38
N VAL A 219 25.26 -1.74 1.87
CA VAL A 219 25.70 -1.98 0.48
C VAL A 219 25.95 -3.47 0.23
N GLU A 220 26.67 -4.13 1.12
CA GLU A 220 26.95 -5.56 1.01
C GLU A 220 25.65 -6.37 0.99
N ARG A 221 24.77 -6.08 1.93
CA ARG A 221 23.49 -6.79 2.03
C ARG A 221 22.60 -6.54 0.81
N ALA A 222 22.51 -5.29 0.36
CA ALA A 222 21.74 -4.96 -0.84
C ALA A 222 22.29 -5.69 -2.08
N LYS A 223 23.61 -5.76 -2.22
CA LYS A 223 24.26 -6.45 -3.31
C LYS A 223 24.02 -7.96 -3.27
N ASP A 224 24.15 -8.57 -2.10
CA ASP A 224 23.93 -10.01 -1.94
C ASP A 224 22.48 -10.40 -2.20
N ASP A 225 21.53 -9.69 -1.62
CA ASP A 225 20.10 -9.91 -1.83
C ASP A 225 19.68 -9.75 -3.31
N LEU A 226 20.28 -8.82 -4.04
CA LEU A 226 19.96 -8.57 -5.45
C LEU A 226 20.69 -9.52 -6.42
N ARG A 227 21.77 -10.19 -5.97
CA ARG A 227 22.49 -11.17 -6.78
C ARG A 227 21.57 -12.31 -7.23
N ASP A 228 20.69 -12.78 -6.36
CA ASP A 228 19.76 -13.86 -6.63
C ASP A 228 18.61 -13.46 -7.58
N TRP A 229 18.50 -12.17 -7.88
CA TRP A 229 17.45 -11.64 -8.77
C TRP A 229 17.82 -11.70 -10.25
N GLN A 230 19.03 -12.17 -10.60
CA GLN A 230 19.50 -12.35 -11.98
C GLN A 230 19.35 -11.09 -12.85
N LEU A 231 19.60 -9.92 -12.27
CA LEU A 231 19.45 -8.62 -12.96
C LEU A 231 20.54 -8.37 -14.02
N GLY A 232 21.44 -9.33 -14.27
CA GLY A 232 22.54 -9.14 -15.18
C GLY A 232 23.66 -8.26 -14.61
N ARG A 233 24.30 -7.45 -15.45
CA ARG A 233 25.33 -6.51 -15.01
C ARG A 233 24.71 -5.19 -14.59
N VAL A 234 24.70 -4.91 -13.30
CA VAL A 234 24.11 -3.70 -12.72
C VAL A 234 25.20 -2.85 -12.08
N VAL A 235 25.13 -1.54 -12.25
CA VAL A 235 25.93 -0.54 -11.56
C VAL A 235 25.09 0.04 -10.42
N MET A 236 25.54 -0.13 -9.17
CA MET A 236 24.92 0.52 -8.01
C MET A 236 25.46 1.94 -7.85
N VAL A 237 24.52 2.89 -7.72
CA VAL A 237 24.82 4.29 -7.43
C VAL A 237 24.33 4.57 -6.01
N VAL A 238 25.24 4.96 -5.16
CA VAL A 238 24.97 5.22 -3.72
C VAL A 238 25.48 6.60 -3.34
N ASP A 239 24.94 7.16 -2.27
CA ASP A 239 25.43 8.44 -1.71
C ASP A 239 26.84 8.26 -1.07
N ARG A 240 27.53 9.38 -0.89
CA ARG A 240 28.88 9.42 -0.33
C ARG A 240 28.97 8.80 1.07
N GLY A 241 27.89 8.81 1.84
CA GLY A 241 27.80 8.17 3.15
C GLY A 241 28.03 6.65 3.12
N PHE A 242 27.83 6.02 1.97
CA PHE A 242 28.06 4.57 1.77
C PHE A 242 29.49 4.25 1.30
N ALA A 243 30.31 5.27 0.99
CA ALA A 243 31.63 5.06 0.43
C ALA A 243 32.62 4.64 1.53
N SER A 244 33.10 3.40 1.46
CA SER A 244 34.24 2.89 2.21
C SER A 244 35.20 2.18 1.26
N GLU A 245 36.47 2.05 1.64
CA GLU A 245 37.43 1.24 0.85
C GLU A 245 36.96 -0.22 0.71
N GLU A 246 36.28 -0.73 1.74
CA GLU A 246 35.75 -2.09 1.78
C GLU A 246 34.60 -2.23 0.77
N ASN A 247 33.62 -1.32 0.77
CA ASN A 247 32.53 -1.33 -0.19
C ASN A 247 32.98 -1.13 -1.64
N LEU A 248 34.08 -0.41 -1.88
CA LEU A 248 34.65 -0.24 -3.22
C LEU A 248 35.36 -1.51 -3.75
N ARG A 249 35.80 -2.39 -2.85
CA ARG A 249 36.45 -3.65 -3.20
C ARG A 249 35.50 -4.83 -3.29
N TYR A 250 34.36 -4.73 -2.63
CA TYR A 250 33.32 -5.77 -2.60
C TYR A 250 32.49 -5.77 -3.87
#